data_f1042c2e28ff36a32c7b795cb4b769a0
#
_entry.id   f1042c2e28ff36a32c7b795cb4b769a0
#
_cell.length_a   1.000
_cell.length_b   1.000
_cell.length_c   1.000
_cell.angle_alpha   90.00
_cell.angle_beta   90.00
_cell.angle_gamma   90.00
#
_symmetry.space_group_name_H-M   'P 1'
#
loop_
_entity.id
_entity.type
_entity.pdbx_description
1 polymer ?
#
loop_
_entity_poly.entity_id
_entity_poly.type
_entity_poly.pdbx_seq_one_letter_code
_entity_poly.pdbx_strand_id
1 'polypeptide(L)'
;MTVDTKENEKEKEKEQLGISGKTGTNVLREVLQFKVVYWGPGESGKTTNYFRLREKFDGLKLNRGYSIQTTDGRTLWQDSIRLSFYLNLEAIKFNIITQIVTATGQERFLSTREYVLDGADGVVFVADSDSDKLEQNKRSFRELVSFTSEKNIPFVIQLNKRDLEKAIPIDEFKNGLGLPRFENYGDGTQVVYPTVALEGDSVRKCFEDLMMLVLLNFFSE
;
A
#
# COMPACT_ATOMS: atom_id res chain seq x y z
N MET A 1 -34.18 -42.43 -41.01
CA MET A 1 -33.49 -42.95 -39.82
C MET A 1 -32.00 -43.08 -40.09
N THR A 2 -31.24 -42.03 -40.26
CA THR A 2 -29.75 -42.16 -40.46
C THR A 2 -29.02 -40.82 -40.31
N VAL A 3 -29.51 -39.86 -39.54
CA VAL A 3 -28.81 -38.59 -39.28
C VAL A 3 -28.37 -38.46 -37.80
N ASP A 4 -29.11 -39.08 -36.87
CA ASP A 4 -28.86 -38.96 -35.42
C ASP A 4 -27.65 -39.75 -34.89
N THR A 5 -27.13 -40.73 -35.62
CA THR A 5 -26.02 -41.58 -35.16
C THR A 5 -24.65 -40.96 -35.37
N LYS A 6 -24.49 -40.07 -36.36
CA LYS A 6 -23.20 -39.44 -36.66
C LYS A 6 -22.89 -38.19 -35.78
N GLU A 7 -23.90 -37.53 -35.25
CA GLU A 7 -23.71 -36.44 -34.31
C GLU A 7 -23.33 -36.93 -32.92
N ASN A 8 -23.92 -38.04 -32.46
CA ASN A 8 -23.59 -38.67 -31.17
C ASN A 8 -22.18 -39.27 -31.11
N GLU A 9 -21.64 -39.75 -32.25
CA GLU A 9 -20.26 -40.23 -32.30
C GLU A 9 -19.24 -39.11 -32.28
N LYS A 10 -19.53 -37.95 -32.89
CA LYS A 10 -18.68 -36.76 -32.85
C LYS A 10 -18.67 -36.08 -31.50
N GLU A 11 -19.76 -36.13 -30.72
CA GLU A 11 -19.78 -35.61 -29.35
C GLU A 11 -18.98 -36.53 -28.40
N LYS A 12 -19.05 -37.84 -28.54
CA LYS A 12 -18.25 -38.79 -27.75
C LYS A 12 -16.75 -38.72 -28.04
N GLU A 13 -16.35 -38.48 -29.30
CA GLU A 13 -14.94 -38.24 -29.62
C GLU A 13 -14.40 -36.91 -29.07
N LYS A 14 -15.23 -35.86 -28.97
CA LYS A 14 -14.87 -34.60 -28.34
C LYS A 14 -14.74 -34.71 -26.82
N GLU A 15 -15.53 -35.51 -26.17
CA GLU A 15 -15.39 -35.79 -24.72
C GLU A 15 -14.14 -36.63 -24.40
N GLN A 16 -13.74 -37.58 -25.24
CA GLN A 16 -12.50 -38.36 -25.06
C GLN A 16 -11.23 -37.54 -25.31
N LEU A 17 -11.29 -36.44 -26.10
CA LEU A 17 -10.18 -35.57 -26.38
C LEU A 17 -10.08 -34.39 -25.38
N GLY A 18 -10.95 -34.28 -24.36
CA GLY A 18 -10.92 -33.22 -23.36
C GLY A 18 -11.22 -31.83 -23.92
N ILE A 19 -11.80 -31.73 -25.13
CA ILE A 19 -12.19 -30.47 -25.77
C ILE A 19 -13.64 -30.17 -25.38
N SER A 20 -13.84 -29.77 -24.12
CA SER A 20 -15.08 -29.15 -23.70
C SER A 20 -15.17 -27.78 -24.33
N GLY A 21 -16.00 -27.64 -25.36
CA GLY A 21 -16.30 -26.40 -26.06
C GLY A 21 -17.10 -25.42 -25.16
N LYS A 22 -16.49 -24.93 -24.10
CA LYS A 22 -16.88 -23.66 -23.52
C LYS A 22 -16.11 -22.58 -24.29
N THR A 23 -16.80 -21.77 -25.08
CA THR A 23 -16.35 -20.46 -25.54
C THR A 23 -16.06 -19.58 -24.33
N GLY A 24 -15.03 -19.93 -23.58
CA GLY A 24 -14.44 -19.09 -22.56
C GLY A 24 -13.60 -18.04 -23.31
N THR A 25 -14.01 -16.79 -23.28
CA THR A 25 -13.11 -15.67 -23.53
C THR A 25 -11.82 -15.99 -22.78
N ASN A 26 -10.69 -16.11 -23.50
CA ASN A 26 -9.37 -16.28 -22.90
C ASN A 26 -9.06 -14.96 -22.14
N VAL A 27 -9.47 -14.89 -20.89
CA VAL A 27 -9.13 -13.77 -20.02
C VAL A 27 -7.64 -13.93 -19.70
N LEU A 28 -6.82 -13.04 -20.24
CA LEU A 28 -5.41 -12.96 -19.90
C LEU A 28 -5.29 -12.69 -18.40
N ARG A 29 -4.40 -13.43 -17.75
CA ARG A 29 -4.12 -13.25 -16.33
C ARG A 29 -2.67 -12.82 -16.17
N GLU A 30 -2.48 -11.66 -15.58
CA GLU A 30 -1.16 -11.10 -15.29
C GLU A 30 -0.98 -10.91 -13.80
N VAL A 31 0.26 -11.01 -13.32
CA VAL A 31 0.61 -10.81 -11.91
C VAL A 31 1.50 -9.58 -11.83
N LEU A 32 1.03 -8.57 -11.10
CA LEU A 32 1.80 -7.38 -10.79
C LEU A 32 2.20 -7.42 -9.31
N GLN A 33 3.43 -7.02 -9.02
CA GLN A 33 3.95 -6.97 -7.66
C GLN A 33 4.39 -5.55 -7.34
N PHE A 34 3.90 -5.03 -6.21
CA PHE A 34 4.23 -3.70 -5.73
C PHE A 34 4.73 -3.75 -4.29
N LYS A 35 5.64 -2.84 -3.96
CA LYS A 35 6.16 -2.64 -2.61
C LYS A 35 5.72 -1.28 -2.09
N VAL A 36 4.97 -1.29 -0.99
CA VAL A 36 4.55 -0.09 -0.27
C VAL A 36 5.30 0.02 1.05
N VAL A 37 5.94 1.16 1.27
CA VAL A 37 6.73 1.42 2.47
C VAL A 37 6.01 2.42 3.37
N TYR A 38 5.86 2.07 4.64
CA TYR A 38 5.45 2.99 5.71
C TYR A 38 6.69 3.63 6.32
N TRP A 39 6.89 4.90 6.02
CA TRP A 39 8.03 5.71 6.45
C TRP A 39 7.60 6.75 7.49
N GLY A 40 8.53 7.25 8.30
CA GLY A 40 8.26 8.30 9.29
C GLY A 40 9.13 8.18 10.53
N PRO A 41 9.07 9.17 11.44
CA PRO A 41 9.86 9.17 12.66
C PRO A 41 9.52 8.01 13.60
N GLY A 42 10.34 7.81 14.61
CA GLY A 42 10.05 6.85 15.68
C GLY A 42 8.71 7.16 16.34
N GLU A 43 7.99 6.10 16.73
CA GLU A 43 6.73 6.20 17.48
C GLU A 43 5.55 6.87 16.74
N SER A 44 5.68 7.22 15.46
CA SER A 44 4.60 7.87 14.68
C SER A 44 3.37 6.97 14.41
N GLY A 45 3.46 5.66 14.68
CA GLY A 45 2.35 4.72 14.51
C GLY A 45 2.43 3.84 13.27
N LYS A 46 3.61 3.69 12.62
CA LYS A 46 3.80 2.80 11.47
C LYS A 46 3.41 1.36 11.75
N THR A 47 3.88 0.80 12.85
CA THR A 47 3.54 -0.57 13.29
C THR A 47 2.05 -0.70 13.63
N THR A 48 1.41 0.34 14.18
CA THR A 48 -0.05 0.35 14.40
C THR A 48 -0.80 0.29 13.07
N ASN A 49 -0.37 1.07 12.07
CA ASN A 49 -0.90 0.98 10.70
C ASN A 49 -0.79 -0.43 10.13
N TYR A 50 0.38 -1.05 10.27
CA TYR A 50 0.61 -2.43 9.83
C TYR A 50 -0.42 -3.41 10.44
N PHE A 51 -0.62 -3.35 11.77
CA PHE A 51 -1.58 -4.23 12.43
C PHE A 51 -3.02 -3.97 11.97
N ARG A 52 -3.42 -2.70 11.78
CA ARG A 52 -4.76 -2.35 11.29
C ARG A 52 -4.99 -2.79 9.84
N LEU A 53 -4.02 -2.64 8.96
CA LEU A 53 -4.12 -3.16 7.60
C LEU A 53 -4.23 -4.69 7.59
N ARG A 54 -3.43 -5.36 8.44
CA ARG A 54 -3.50 -6.80 8.61
C ARG A 54 -4.88 -7.28 9.04
N GLU A 55 -5.56 -6.55 9.92
CA GLU A 55 -6.93 -6.83 10.36
C GLU A 55 -7.96 -6.52 9.25
N LYS A 56 -7.91 -5.31 8.68
CA LYS A 56 -8.89 -4.84 7.68
C LYS A 56 -8.86 -5.65 6.39
N PHE A 57 -7.71 -6.18 6.00
CA PHE A 57 -7.50 -7.00 4.81
C PHE A 57 -7.27 -8.48 5.12
N ASP A 58 -7.88 -9.01 6.18
CA ASP A 58 -7.66 -10.39 6.64
C ASP A 58 -7.88 -11.43 5.54
N GLY A 59 -8.94 -11.30 4.74
CA GLY A 59 -9.27 -12.20 3.62
C GLY A 59 -8.36 -12.06 2.40
N LEU A 60 -7.49 -11.06 2.34
CA LEU A 60 -6.58 -10.78 1.21
C LEU A 60 -5.12 -11.12 1.51
N LYS A 61 -4.81 -11.59 2.72
CA LYS A 61 -3.43 -11.89 3.12
C LYS A 61 -2.90 -13.14 2.43
N LEU A 62 -1.73 -13.04 1.80
CA LEU A 62 -0.98 -14.18 1.27
C LEU A 62 -0.07 -14.84 2.32
N ASN A 63 0.27 -14.13 3.41
CA ASN A 63 1.08 -14.64 4.50
C ASN A 63 0.57 -14.11 5.85
N ARG A 64 1.05 -14.68 6.94
CA ARG A 64 0.69 -14.24 8.30
C ARG A 64 1.29 -12.90 8.66
N GLY A 65 2.25 -12.40 7.88
CA GLY A 65 3.06 -11.25 8.22
C GLY A 65 4.03 -11.55 9.38
N TYR A 66 4.97 -10.66 9.60
CA TYR A 66 5.87 -10.71 10.76
C TYR A 66 6.16 -9.31 11.28
N SER A 67 6.46 -9.23 12.56
CA SER A 67 6.92 -8.02 13.26
C SER A 67 7.98 -8.45 14.26
N ILE A 68 9.14 -7.80 14.22
CA ILE A 68 10.23 -8.05 15.17
C ILE A 68 10.38 -6.80 16.03
N GLN A 69 10.06 -6.94 17.31
CA GLN A 69 10.05 -5.83 18.27
C GLN A 69 11.05 -6.08 19.41
N THR A 70 11.50 -5.00 20.04
CA THR A 70 12.23 -5.02 21.29
C THR A 70 11.28 -5.31 22.46
N THR A 71 11.82 -5.61 23.66
CA THR A 71 11.02 -5.85 24.87
C THR A 71 10.17 -4.66 25.29
N ASP A 72 10.54 -3.44 24.90
CA ASP A 72 9.78 -2.20 25.11
C ASP A 72 8.80 -1.88 23.94
N GLY A 73 8.53 -2.85 23.05
CA GLY A 73 7.54 -2.74 21.99
C GLY A 73 7.96 -1.91 20.78
N ARG A 74 9.23 -1.53 20.65
CA ARG A 74 9.74 -0.81 19.48
C ARG A 74 10.13 -1.78 18.37
N THR A 75 9.79 -1.45 17.13
CA THR A 75 10.17 -2.25 15.96
C THR A 75 11.70 -2.29 15.83
N LEU A 76 12.28 -3.48 15.96
CA LEU A 76 13.72 -3.71 15.89
C LEU A 76 14.21 -3.69 14.44
N TRP A 77 13.44 -4.28 13.53
CA TRP A 77 13.80 -4.39 12.11
C TRP A 77 12.74 -3.76 11.23
N GLN A 78 11.81 -4.54 10.73
CA GLN A 78 10.69 -4.09 9.91
C GLN A 78 9.50 -5.03 10.10
N ASP A 79 8.27 -4.47 10.00
CA ASP A 79 7.08 -5.30 9.88
C ASP A 79 6.83 -5.56 8.38
N SER A 80 6.34 -6.74 8.01
CA SER A 80 6.02 -7.04 6.62
C SER A 80 4.81 -7.95 6.48
N ILE A 81 3.95 -7.64 5.51
CA ILE A 81 2.79 -8.45 5.10
C ILE A 81 2.61 -8.37 3.60
N ARG A 82 2.08 -9.42 2.99
CA ARG A 82 1.66 -9.43 1.58
C ARG A 82 0.16 -9.56 1.46
N LEU A 83 -0.44 -8.69 0.67
CA LEU A 83 -1.84 -8.70 0.29
C LEU A 83 -1.98 -9.07 -1.18
N SER A 84 -3.08 -9.72 -1.55
CA SER A 84 -3.42 -10.01 -2.94
C SER A 84 -4.85 -9.58 -3.22
N PHE A 85 -5.05 -8.84 -4.31
CA PHE A 85 -6.37 -8.45 -4.80
C PHE A 85 -6.38 -8.46 -6.33
N TYR A 86 -7.58 -8.42 -6.91
CA TYR A 86 -7.75 -8.48 -8.35
C TYR A 86 -8.22 -7.15 -8.91
N LEU A 87 -7.61 -6.75 -10.04
CA LEU A 87 -8.06 -5.64 -10.87
C LEU A 87 -8.45 -6.19 -12.24
N ASN A 88 -9.63 -5.84 -12.71
CA ASN A 88 -10.09 -6.21 -14.04
C ASN A 88 -10.07 -4.97 -14.93
N LEU A 89 -9.25 -4.97 -15.97
CA LEU A 89 -9.19 -3.93 -16.99
C LEU A 89 -9.49 -4.59 -18.34
N GLU A 90 -10.62 -4.24 -18.94
CA GLU A 90 -11.09 -4.81 -20.20
C GLU A 90 -11.08 -6.36 -20.21
N ALA A 91 -10.24 -6.96 -21.08
CA ALA A 91 -10.08 -8.40 -21.21
C ALA A 91 -8.95 -8.99 -20.35
N ILE A 92 -8.25 -8.17 -19.56
CA ILE A 92 -7.12 -8.60 -18.72
C ILE A 92 -7.54 -8.59 -17.26
N LYS A 93 -7.22 -9.68 -16.56
CA LYS A 93 -7.37 -9.79 -15.11
C LYS A 93 -5.99 -9.76 -14.46
N PHE A 94 -5.70 -8.68 -13.76
CA PHE A 94 -4.48 -8.54 -12.97
C PHE A 94 -4.68 -9.14 -11.56
N ASN A 95 -3.72 -9.94 -11.14
CA ASN A 95 -3.55 -10.29 -9.72
C ASN A 95 -2.49 -9.35 -9.14
N ILE A 96 -2.93 -8.39 -8.32
CA ILE A 96 -2.08 -7.40 -7.68
C ILE A 96 -1.58 -7.98 -6.36
N ILE A 97 -0.28 -8.15 -6.22
CA ILE A 97 0.37 -8.57 -4.97
C ILE A 97 1.10 -7.37 -4.39
N THR A 98 0.67 -6.88 -3.24
CA THR A 98 1.31 -5.74 -2.58
C THR A 98 2.03 -6.20 -1.33
N GLN A 99 3.34 -5.99 -1.30
CA GLN A 99 4.14 -6.14 -0.09
C GLN A 99 4.13 -4.82 0.69
N ILE A 100 3.60 -4.84 1.90
CA ILE A 100 3.60 -3.71 2.82
C ILE A 100 4.74 -3.92 3.80
N VAL A 101 5.59 -2.89 3.96
CA VAL A 101 6.77 -2.92 4.82
C VAL A 101 6.82 -1.66 5.67
N THR A 102 7.14 -1.76 6.96
CA THR A 102 7.39 -0.59 7.81
C THR A 102 8.89 -0.35 7.96
N ALA A 103 9.34 0.88 7.75
CA ALA A 103 10.71 1.26 8.09
C ALA A 103 10.87 1.42 9.61
N THR A 104 12.01 1.00 10.17
CA THR A 104 12.33 1.33 11.56
C THR A 104 12.41 2.85 11.74
N GLY A 105 11.80 3.37 12.80
CA GLY A 105 11.85 4.80 13.12
C GLY A 105 13.04 5.20 13.99
N GLN A 106 13.87 4.26 14.43
CA GLN A 106 14.98 4.52 15.33
C GLN A 106 16.19 5.10 14.57
N GLU A 107 16.71 6.24 15.03
CA GLU A 107 17.84 6.94 14.40
C GLU A 107 19.12 6.10 14.28
N ARG A 108 19.38 5.21 15.25
CA ARG A 108 20.55 4.30 15.23
C ARG A 108 20.59 3.33 14.05
N PHE A 109 19.50 3.20 13.28
CA PHE A 109 19.38 2.32 12.11
C PHE A 109 19.23 3.10 10.80
N LEU A 110 19.70 4.34 10.74
CA LEU A 110 19.56 5.19 9.54
C LEU A 110 20.14 4.53 8.28
N SER A 111 21.33 3.91 8.39
CA SER A 111 21.96 3.23 7.25
C SER A 111 21.15 2.05 6.69
N THR A 112 20.25 1.46 7.48
CA THR A 112 19.41 0.34 7.04
C THR A 112 18.05 0.82 6.52
N ARG A 113 17.64 2.05 6.83
CA ARG A 113 16.35 2.62 6.39
C ARG A 113 16.31 2.82 4.88
N GLU A 114 17.41 3.20 4.26
CA GLU A 114 17.54 3.38 2.80
C GLU A 114 17.20 2.10 2.04
N TYR A 115 17.70 0.95 2.51
CA TYR A 115 17.41 -0.35 1.89
C TYR A 115 15.93 -0.72 1.91
N VAL A 116 15.17 -0.18 2.87
CA VAL A 116 13.72 -0.43 2.91
C VAL A 116 13.00 0.31 1.79
N LEU A 117 13.51 1.49 1.37
CA LEU A 117 12.97 2.26 0.24
C LEU A 117 13.42 1.75 -1.13
N ASP A 118 14.49 0.94 -1.18
CA ASP A 118 14.92 0.37 -2.45
C ASP A 118 13.84 -0.54 -3.04
N GLY A 119 13.51 -0.33 -4.32
CA GLY A 119 12.40 -1.01 -4.98
C GLY A 119 11.01 -0.70 -4.41
N ALA A 120 10.82 0.43 -3.72
CA ALA A 120 9.50 0.89 -3.32
C ALA A 120 8.77 1.50 -4.51
N ASP A 121 7.50 1.10 -4.69
CA ASP A 121 6.58 1.63 -5.71
C ASP A 121 5.67 2.72 -5.14
N GLY A 122 5.53 2.79 -3.82
CA GLY A 122 4.76 3.82 -3.14
C GLY A 122 5.12 3.96 -1.67
N VAL A 123 4.89 5.15 -1.09
CA VAL A 123 5.23 5.42 0.31
C VAL A 123 4.07 6.07 1.05
N VAL A 124 3.76 5.56 2.25
CA VAL A 124 2.94 6.26 3.25
C VAL A 124 3.88 6.93 4.25
N PHE A 125 3.96 8.26 4.22
CA PHE A 125 4.67 9.01 5.26
C PHE A 125 3.78 9.18 6.47
N VAL A 126 4.07 8.49 7.56
CA VAL A 126 3.32 8.56 8.82
C VAL A 126 3.98 9.58 9.75
N ALA A 127 3.33 10.73 9.90
CA ALA A 127 3.73 11.80 10.82
C ALA A 127 2.99 11.66 12.16
N ASP A 128 3.62 12.16 13.22
CA ASP A 128 3.02 12.28 14.54
C ASP A 128 2.35 13.66 14.70
N SER A 129 1.09 13.69 15.14
CA SER A 129 0.35 14.94 15.36
C SER A 129 0.80 15.73 16.59
N ASP A 130 1.55 15.13 17.51
CA ASP A 130 2.06 15.87 18.66
C ASP A 130 2.88 17.07 18.20
N SER A 131 2.53 18.29 18.67
CA SER A 131 3.21 19.52 18.31
C SER A 131 4.70 19.48 18.64
N ASP A 132 5.10 18.77 19.70
CA ASP A 132 6.50 18.62 20.10
C ASP A 132 7.30 17.71 19.15
N LYS A 133 6.61 17.01 18.23
CA LYS A 133 7.21 16.10 17.23
C LYS A 133 7.41 16.74 15.84
N LEU A 134 7.03 18.00 15.66
CA LEU A 134 7.11 18.66 14.34
C LEU A 134 8.52 18.60 13.74
N GLU A 135 9.56 18.87 14.51
CA GLU A 135 10.95 18.83 13.99
C GLU A 135 11.40 17.41 13.63
N GLN A 136 10.94 16.41 14.34
CA GLN A 136 11.20 14.99 13.99
C GLN A 136 10.48 14.61 12.69
N ASN A 137 9.23 15.06 12.51
CA ASN A 137 8.48 14.91 11.26
C ASN A 137 9.22 15.56 10.09
N LYS A 138 9.65 16.82 10.24
CA LYS A 138 10.40 17.58 9.21
C LYS A 138 11.68 16.85 8.80
N ARG A 139 12.45 16.36 9.78
CA ARG A 139 13.69 15.64 9.51
C ARG A 139 13.43 14.37 8.72
N SER A 140 12.48 13.52 9.18
CA SER A 140 12.15 12.27 8.52
C SER A 140 11.51 12.49 7.15
N PHE A 141 10.76 13.58 6.95
CA PHE A 141 10.19 13.91 5.65
C PHE A 141 11.27 14.38 4.65
N ARG A 142 12.24 15.18 5.09
CA ARG A 142 13.39 15.55 4.24
C ARG A 142 14.22 14.33 3.81
N GLU A 143 14.42 13.36 4.72
CA GLU A 143 15.06 12.09 4.38
C GLU A 143 14.26 11.39 3.28
N LEU A 144 12.93 11.23 3.43
CA LEU A 144 12.09 10.61 2.41
C LEU A 144 12.22 11.30 1.06
N VAL A 145 12.06 12.61 1.02
CA VAL A 145 12.13 13.40 -0.23
C VAL A 145 13.48 13.21 -0.90
N SER A 146 14.60 13.15 -0.15
CA SER A 146 15.93 12.95 -0.74
C SER A 146 16.08 11.59 -1.44
N PHE A 147 15.32 10.56 -1.03
CA PHE A 147 15.35 9.23 -1.67
C PHE A 147 14.33 9.07 -2.79
N THR A 148 13.22 9.78 -2.75
CA THR A 148 12.10 9.58 -3.68
C THR A 148 12.09 10.54 -4.86
N SER A 149 12.74 11.72 -4.74
CA SER A 149 12.69 12.79 -5.74
C SER A 149 13.24 12.39 -7.12
N GLU A 150 14.27 11.55 -7.16
CA GLU A 150 14.88 11.11 -8.42
C GLU A 150 14.12 9.94 -9.08
N LYS A 151 13.35 9.18 -8.30
CA LYS A 151 12.67 7.95 -8.72
C LYS A 151 11.19 8.14 -9.03
N ASN A 152 10.66 9.35 -8.90
CA ASN A 152 9.24 9.68 -9.10
C ASN A 152 8.26 8.75 -8.36
N ILE A 153 8.63 8.31 -7.16
CA ILE A 153 7.82 7.40 -6.34
C ILE A 153 6.64 8.17 -5.72
N PRO A 154 5.38 7.79 -6.00
CA PRO A 154 4.22 8.43 -5.39
C PRO A 154 4.21 8.23 -3.88
N PHE A 155 3.79 9.25 -3.14
CA PHE A 155 3.60 9.15 -1.70
C PHE A 155 2.38 9.90 -1.23
N VAL A 156 1.83 9.46 -0.10
CA VAL A 156 0.76 10.14 0.65
C VAL A 156 1.24 10.43 2.07
N ILE A 157 0.70 11.48 2.68
CA ILE A 157 1.07 11.89 4.05
C ILE A 157 -0.08 11.58 4.99
N GLN A 158 0.21 10.80 6.01
CA GLN A 158 -0.72 10.45 7.08
C GLN A 158 -0.31 11.18 8.36
N LEU A 159 -1.11 12.18 8.77
CA LEU A 159 -0.93 12.88 10.03
C LEU A 159 -1.70 12.13 11.13
N ASN A 160 -0.99 11.26 11.82
CA ASN A 160 -1.54 10.29 12.78
C ASN A 160 -1.64 10.86 14.20
N LYS A 161 -2.41 10.19 15.06
CA LYS A 161 -2.67 10.55 16.46
C LYS A 161 -3.44 11.87 16.60
N ARG A 162 -4.48 12.04 15.74
CA ARG A 162 -5.35 13.24 15.80
C ARG A 162 -6.22 13.33 17.06
N ASP A 163 -6.26 12.27 17.84
CA ASP A 163 -6.88 12.16 19.16
C ASP A 163 -6.11 12.83 20.30
N LEU A 164 -4.88 13.27 20.06
CA LEU A 164 -4.07 13.94 21.05
C LEU A 164 -4.58 15.39 21.32
N GLU A 165 -4.63 15.78 22.59
CA GLU A 165 -4.96 17.17 22.98
C GLU A 165 -4.00 18.22 22.39
N LYS A 166 -2.71 17.86 22.24
CA LYS A 166 -1.67 18.69 21.64
C LYS A 166 -1.50 18.47 20.14
N ALA A 167 -2.55 17.97 19.47
CA ALA A 167 -2.45 17.72 18.03
C ALA A 167 -2.26 19.03 17.27
N ILE A 168 -1.14 19.15 16.55
CA ILE A 168 -0.80 20.33 15.73
C ILE A 168 -1.91 20.60 14.69
N PRO A 169 -2.31 21.86 14.45
CA PRO A 169 -3.21 22.22 13.34
C PRO A 169 -2.65 21.73 11.99
N ILE A 170 -3.53 21.24 11.13
CA ILE A 170 -3.13 20.66 9.82
C ILE A 170 -2.38 21.70 8.97
N ASP A 171 -2.85 22.95 8.96
CA ASP A 171 -2.20 24.01 8.18
C ASP A 171 -0.82 24.37 8.73
N GLU A 172 -0.63 24.34 10.04
CA GLU A 172 0.68 24.56 10.67
C GLU A 172 1.63 23.40 10.32
N PHE A 173 1.16 22.16 10.35
CA PHE A 173 1.92 21.01 9.92
C PHE A 173 2.31 21.11 8.43
N LYS A 174 1.34 21.42 7.54
CA LYS A 174 1.60 21.62 6.10
C LYS A 174 2.66 22.70 5.87
N ASN A 175 2.50 23.86 6.51
CA ASN A 175 3.46 24.96 6.41
C ASN A 175 4.85 24.53 6.93
N GLY A 176 4.89 23.79 8.02
CA GLY A 176 6.13 23.28 8.61
C GLY A 176 6.91 22.33 7.68
N LEU A 177 6.23 21.55 6.86
CA LEU A 177 6.83 20.64 5.88
C LEU A 177 6.99 21.27 4.48
N GLY A 178 6.51 22.51 4.26
CA GLY A 178 6.53 23.16 2.94
C GLY A 178 5.53 22.56 1.96
N LEU A 179 4.43 21.97 2.46
CA LEU A 179 3.41 21.33 1.63
C LEU A 179 2.43 22.34 1.02
N PRO A 180 1.71 21.98 -0.07
CA PRO A 180 0.67 22.81 -0.65
C PRO A 180 -0.42 23.16 0.37
N ARG A 181 -1.04 24.33 0.21
CA ARG A 181 -2.15 24.79 1.08
C ARG A 181 -3.50 24.20 0.72
N PHE A 182 -3.69 23.72 -0.51
CA PHE A 182 -4.94 23.08 -0.91
C PHE A 182 -5.12 21.71 -0.21
N GLU A 183 -6.37 21.24 -0.07
CA GLU A 183 -6.68 20.00 0.64
C GLU A 183 -6.44 18.76 -0.22
N ASN A 184 -6.78 18.83 -1.52
CA ASN A 184 -6.66 17.72 -2.47
C ASN A 184 -5.88 18.12 -3.70
N TYR A 185 -5.17 17.16 -4.31
CA TYR A 185 -4.63 17.29 -5.67
C TYR A 185 -5.76 17.23 -6.72
N GLY A 186 -5.47 17.62 -7.96
CA GLY A 186 -6.46 17.66 -9.04
C GLY A 186 -7.11 16.31 -9.37
N ASP A 187 -6.49 15.20 -9.00
CA ASP A 187 -7.00 13.83 -9.09
C ASP A 187 -7.89 13.41 -7.90
N GLY A 188 -8.10 14.31 -6.92
CA GLY A 188 -8.88 14.05 -5.71
C GLY A 188 -8.08 13.45 -4.55
N THR A 189 -6.80 13.12 -4.73
CA THR A 189 -5.93 12.62 -3.66
C THR A 189 -5.70 13.69 -2.61
N GLN A 190 -5.90 13.36 -1.34
CA GLN A 190 -5.65 14.30 -0.25
C GLN A 190 -4.15 14.57 -0.10
N VAL A 191 -3.79 15.81 0.20
CA VAL A 191 -2.39 16.18 0.52
C VAL A 191 -1.98 15.60 1.86
N VAL A 192 -2.88 15.66 2.87
CA VAL A 192 -2.65 15.13 4.21
C VAL A 192 -3.90 14.40 4.69
N TYR A 193 -3.73 13.16 5.12
CA TYR A 193 -4.76 12.33 5.74
C TYR A 193 -4.73 12.48 7.26
N PRO A 194 -5.69 13.17 7.88
CA PRO A 194 -5.82 13.17 9.33
C PRO A 194 -6.29 11.78 9.81
N THR A 195 -5.54 11.16 10.71
CA THR A 195 -5.82 9.77 11.14
C THR A 195 -5.71 9.57 12.64
N VAL A 196 -6.45 8.57 13.11
CA VAL A 196 -6.21 7.88 14.38
C VAL A 196 -5.99 6.42 14.02
N ALA A 197 -4.72 6.01 13.93
CA ALA A 197 -4.38 4.68 13.44
C ALA A 197 -5.03 3.56 14.28
N LEU A 198 -5.29 3.80 15.55
CA LEU A 198 -5.97 2.86 16.44
C LEU A 198 -7.42 2.54 16.00
N GLU A 199 -8.11 3.45 15.31
CA GLU A 199 -9.48 3.25 14.80
C GLU A 199 -9.50 2.49 13.46
N GLY A 200 -8.49 2.64 12.65
CA GLY A 200 -8.22 1.84 11.44
C GLY A 200 -8.90 2.28 10.14
N ASP A 201 -10.02 2.99 10.14
CA ASP A 201 -10.77 3.31 8.90
C ASP A 201 -10.04 4.30 8.01
N SER A 202 -9.46 5.36 8.59
CA SER A 202 -8.63 6.32 7.85
C SER A 202 -7.30 5.70 7.36
N VAL A 203 -6.78 4.68 8.04
CA VAL A 203 -5.60 3.89 7.61
C VAL A 203 -5.89 3.16 6.30
N ARG A 204 -7.06 2.52 6.22
CA ARG A 204 -7.51 1.82 5.01
C ARG A 204 -7.61 2.77 3.83
N LYS A 205 -8.32 3.89 3.99
CA LYS A 205 -8.49 4.86 2.92
C LYS A 205 -7.16 5.41 2.40
N CYS A 206 -6.26 5.80 3.31
CA CYS A 206 -4.93 6.29 2.95
C CYS A 206 -4.13 5.27 2.13
N PHE A 207 -4.21 3.98 2.48
CA PHE A 207 -3.57 2.89 1.74
C PHE A 207 -4.20 2.69 0.35
N GLU A 208 -5.55 2.66 0.27
CA GLU A 208 -6.27 2.49 -0.99
C GLU A 208 -5.98 3.63 -1.98
N ASP A 209 -5.94 4.87 -1.52
CA ASP A 209 -5.62 6.05 -2.34
C ASP A 209 -4.15 6.00 -2.82
N LEU A 210 -3.20 5.60 -1.97
CA LEU A 210 -1.82 5.37 -2.41
C LEU A 210 -1.75 4.27 -3.48
N MET A 211 -2.44 3.16 -3.30
CA MET A 211 -2.44 2.08 -4.28
C MET A 211 -3.01 2.53 -5.63
N MET A 212 -4.02 3.42 -5.62
CA MET A 212 -4.51 4.03 -6.85
C MET A 212 -3.43 4.84 -7.56
N LEU A 213 -2.67 5.68 -6.83
CA LEU A 213 -1.56 6.44 -7.39
C LEU A 213 -0.45 5.54 -7.95
N VAL A 214 -0.10 4.46 -7.24
CA VAL A 214 0.89 3.47 -7.70
C VAL A 214 0.45 2.83 -9.01
N LEU A 215 -0.81 2.41 -9.11
CA LEU A 215 -1.36 1.80 -10.31
C LEU A 215 -1.43 2.81 -11.48
N LEU A 216 -1.87 4.04 -11.22
CA LEU A 216 -1.90 5.09 -12.23
C LEU A 216 -0.49 5.39 -12.76
N ASN A 217 0.51 5.48 -11.88
CA ASN A 217 1.90 5.67 -12.28
C ASN A 217 2.39 4.52 -13.16
N PHE A 218 2.16 3.28 -12.74
CA PHE A 218 2.56 2.08 -13.47
C PHE A 218 1.93 1.97 -14.87
N PHE A 219 0.64 2.30 -15.03
CA PHE A 219 -0.04 2.22 -16.33
C PHE A 219 0.17 3.47 -17.21
N SER A 220 0.84 4.50 -16.71
CA SER A 220 1.17 5.73 -17.46
C SER A 220 2.58 5.69 -18.06
N GLU A 221 3.43 4.77 -17.65
CA GLU A 221 4.76 4.48 -18.20
C GLU A 221 4.65 3.55 -19.42
#